data_984e6d2cb105f77abc8d0db3e26e75fe
#
_entry.id   984e6d2cb105f77abc8d0db3e26e75fe
#
_cell.length_a   1.000
_cell.length_b   1.000
_cell.length_c   1.000
_cell.angle_alpha   90.00
_cell.angle_beta   90.00
_cell.angle_gamma   90.00
#
_symmetry.space_group_name_H-M   'P 1'
#
loop_
_entity.id
_entity.type
_entity.pdbx_description
1 polymer ?
#
loop_
_entity_poly.entity_id
_entity_poly.type
_entity_poly.pdbx_seq_one_letter_code
_entity_poly.pdbx_strand_id
1 'polypeptide(L)'
;MKSGLVSRWAIVWSLIAVVAFGIGITARMSHGDVSNHPEELDRMEYQVAPFSQKQFELYAEGVGDFGTKQALKDADIVVRVKKEGVSTYRYKAFVTPVRVVEVLRGDAQLQDLMIDVYEPVSLNEWDGVKILLAADAYQFGSTPMHENEEYVLFLNRAPSNRVVGDAWTIALSPYAKMPADGDPVCIVHAGVEANMILRNLSEADLIAESDADTEAYLAGSKDVLESFAIE
;
A
#
# COMPACT_ATOMS: atom_id res chain seq x y z
N MET A 1 -25.69 -57.94 9.91
CA MET A 1 -25.24 -57.02 10.96
C MET A 1 -24.02 -56.19 10.54
N LYS A 2 -24.14 -55.31 9.51
CA LYS A 2 -23.04 -54.40 9.07
C LYS A 2 -23.45 -52.90 8.99
N SER A 3 -24.71 -52.56 9.31
CA SER A 3 -25.21 -51.17 9.17
C SER A 3 -24.84 -50.23 10.34
N GLY A 4 -24.53 -50.78 11.52
CA GLY A 4 -24.26 -49.95 12.71
C GLY A 4 -22.84 -49.33 12.72
N LEU A 5 -21.87 -49.88 11.99
CA LEU A 5 -20.50 -49.40 11.99
C LEU A 5 -20.35 -48.17 11.09
N VAL A 6 -21.00 -48.17 9.92
CA VAL A 6 -20.99 -47.05 8.96
C VAL A 6 -21.66 -45.80 9.57
N SER A 7 -22.73 -46.00 10.32
CA SER A 7 -23.44 -44.89 11.01
C SER A 7 -22.56 -44.20 12.07
N ARG A 8 -21.77 -44.98 12.84
CA ARG A 8 -20.89 -44.41 13.88
C ARG A 8 -19.73 -43.62 13.27
N TRP A 9 -19.14 -44.06 12.19
CA TRP A 9 -18.09 -43.34 11.48
C TRP A 9 -18.64 -42.06 10.84
N ALA A 10 -19.83 -42.08 10.28
CA ALA A 10 -20.48 -40.91 9.74
C ALA A 10 -20.71 -39.82 10.81
N ILE A 11 -21.13 -40.21 12.02
CA ILE A 11 -21.31 -39.27 13.15
C ILE A 11 -19.94 -38.68 13.57
N VAL A 12 -18.89 -39.50 13.65
CA VAL A 12 -17.54 -39.00 14.03
C VAL A 12 -17.02 -37.98 12.99
N TRP A 13 -17.14 -38.28 11.70
CA TRP A 13 -16.73 -37.34 10.66
C TRP A 13 -17.55 -36.08 10.62
N SER A 14 -18.87 -36.16 10.88
CA SER A 14 -19.72 -34.96 10.99
C SER A 14 -19.32 -34.08 12.18
N LEU A 15 -18.97 -34.67 13.31
CA LEU A 15 -18.48 -33.94 14.49
C LEU A 15 -17.14 -33.24 14.21
N ILE A 16 -16.20 -33.95 13.57
CA ILE A 16 -14.91 -33.36 13.17
C ILE A 16 -15.12 -32.20 12.21
N ALA A 17 -16.00 -32.34 11.24
CA ALA A 17 -16.32 -31.26 10.29
C ALA A 17 -16.92 -30.04 10.98
N VAL A 18 -17.83 -30.23 11.92
CA VAL A 18 -18.44 -29.13 12.70
C VAL A 18 -17.40 -28.42 13.57
N VAL A 19 -16.51 -29.18 14.23
CA VAL A 19 -15.43 -28.59 15.04
C VAL A 19 -14.43 -27.85 14.16
N ALA A 20 -14.01 -28.40 13.04
CA ALA A 20 -13.10 -27.75 12.11
C ALA A 20 -13.71 -26.48 11.51
N PHE A 21 -15.01 -26.51 11.19
CA PHE A 21 -15.72 -25.34 10.70
C PHE A 21 -15.86 -24.25 11.78
N GLY A 22 -16.15 -24.65 13.03
CA GLY A 22 -16.20 -23.76 14.19
C GLY A 22 -14.84 -23.10 14.46
N ILE A 23 -13.72 -23.86 14.39
CA ILE A 23 -12.37 -23.31 14.54
C ILE A 23 -12.05 -22.37 13.37
N GLY A 24 -12.45 -22.71 12.15
CA GLY A 24 -12.27 -21.85 10.98
C GLY A 24 -12.99 -20.51 11.10
N ILE A 25 -14.22 -20.52 11.62
CA ILE A 25 -15.01 -19.29 11.87
C ILE A 25 -14.36 -18.46 12.98
N THR A 26 -13.98 -19.08 14.10
CA THR A 26 -13.34 -18.35 15.21
C THR A 26 -11.99 -17.81 14.85
N ALA A 27 -11.17 -18.53 14.06
CA ALA A 27 -9.92 -18.04 13.54
C ALA A 27 -10.13 -16.84 12.57
N ARG A 28 -11.18 -16.90 11.75
CA ARG A 28 -11.53 -15.79 10.86
C ARG A 28 -12.06 -14.57 11.60
N MET A 29 -12.79 -14.78 12.71
CA MET A 29 -13.29 -13.69 13.57
C MET A 29 -12.20 -13.11 14.48
N SER A 30 -11.14 -13.87 14.80
CA SER A 30 -10.00 -13.39 15.60
C SER A 30 -8.99 -12.59 14.78
N HIS A 31 -8.95 -12.77 13.46
CA HIS A 31 -8.34 -11.77 12.59
C HIS A 31 -9.35 -10.62 12.49
N GLY A 32 -9.24 -9.68 13.42
CA GLY A 32 -9.98 -8.44 13.37
C GLY A 32 -9.75 -7.83 11.99
N ASP A 33 -10.80 -7.83 11.18
CA ASP A 33 -10.75 -7.18 9.87
C ASP A 33 -10.80 -5.68 10.13
N VAL A 34 -9.61 -5.09 10.25
CA VAL A 34 -9.43 -3.66 10.51
C VAL A 34 -10.14 -2.82 9.45
N SER A 35 -10.41 -3.40 8.27
CA SER A 35 -11.18 -2.75 7.20
C SER A 35 -12.63 -2.44 7.59
N ASN A 36 -13.18 -3.12 8.60
CA ASN A 36 -14.54 -2.86 9.10
C ASN A 36 -14.60 -1.81 10.21
N HIS A 37 -13.45 -1.33 10.68
CA HIS A 37 -13.32 -0.37 11.79
C HIS A 37 -12.34 0.74 11.46
N PRO A 38 -12.62 1.59 10.45
CA PRO A 38 -11.71 2.66 10.04
C PRO A 38 -11.40 3.63 11.19
N GLU A 39 -12.32 3.81 12.13
CA GLU A 39 -12.11 4.63 13.33
C GLU A 39 -11.06 4.06 14.30
N GLU A 40 -10.77 2.77 14.24
CA GLU A 40 -9.69 2.16 15.01
C GLU A 40 -8.33 2.47 14.38
N LEU A 41 -8.26 2.56 13.05
CA LEU A 41 -7.03 2.91 12.34
C LEU A 41 -6.49 4.27 12.78
N ASP A 42 -7.38 5.25 12.97
CA ASP A 42 -6.99 6.61 13.36
C ASP A 42 -6.45 6.72 14.79
N ARG A 43 -6.67 5.70 15.61
CA ARG A 43 -6.26 5.67 17.03
C ARG A 43 -5.03 4.80 17.27
N MET A 44 -4.60 4.06 16.28
CA MET A 44 -3.47 3.15 16.41
C MET A 44 -2.17 3.93 16.32
N GLU A 45 -1.21 3.54 17.14
CA GLU A 45 0.17 3.95 17.01
C GLU A 45 0.89 3.02 16.05
N TYR A 46 1.64 3.58 15.14
CA TYR A 46 2.34 2.85 14.10
C TYR A 46 3.82 3.17 14.14
N GLN A 47 4.64 2.14 13.97
CA GLN A 47 6.03 2.32 13.60
C GLN A 47 6.11 2.48 12.08
N VAL A 48 6.85 3.46 11.62
CA VAL A 48 7.04 3.74 10.20
C VAL A 48 8.50 3.55 9.84
N ALA A 49 8.75 2.83 8.74
CA ALA A 49 10.09 2.80 8.16
C ALA A 49 10.30 4.09 7.34
N PRO A 50 11.15 5.02 7.79
CA PRO A 50 11.37 6.27 7.09
C PRO A 50 12.14 6.04 5.78
N PHE A 51 11.99 6.95 4.83
CA PHE A 51 12.84 6.99 3.66
C PHE A 51 14.28 7.34 4.07
N SER A 52 15.22 6.54 3.58
CA SER A 52 16.65 6.78 3.71
C SER A 52 17.29 6.60 2.34
N GLN A 53 17.92 7.64 1.83
CA GLN A 53 18.60 7.61 0.53
C GLN A 53 19.66 6.51 0.49
N LYS A 54 20.42 6.35 1.57
CA LYS A 54 21.43 5.31 1.68
C LYS A 54 20.84 3.90 1.60
N GLN A 55 19.73 3.65 2.28
CA GLN A 55 19.06 2.35 2.21
C GLN A 55 18.48 2.11 0.83
N PHE A 56 17.87 3.12 0.26
CA PHE A 56 17.34 3.04 -1.11
C PHE A 56 18.43 2.70 -2.14
N GLU A 57 19.60 3.35 -2.07
CA GLU A 57 20.74 3.04 -2.94
C GLU A 57 21.25 1.61 -2.77
N LEU A 58 21.38 1.13 -1.53
CA LEU A 58 21.77 -0.26 -1.26
C LEU A 58 20.78 -1.28 -1.84
N TYR A 59 19.49 -1.00 -1.78
CA TYR A 59 18.49 -1.85 -2.40
C TYR A 59 18.56 -1.80 -3.92
N ALA A 60 18.68 -0.61 -4.49
CA ALA A 60 18.81 -0.41 -5.93
C ALA A 60 20.04 -1.13 -6.50
N GLU A 61 21.18 -1.11 -5.79
CA GLU A 61 22.40 -1.86 -6.17
C GLU A 61 22.19 -3.38 -6.07
N GLY A 62 21.45 -3.86 -5.06
CA GLY A 62 21.25 -5.29 -4.82
C GLY A 62 20.27 -5.97 -5.78
N VAL A 63 19.35 -5.23 -6.34
CA VAL A 63 18.26 -5.74 -7.21
C VAL A 63 18.43 -5.31 -8.67
N GLY A 64 19.45 -4.54 -8.97
CA GLY A 64 19.68 -3.90 -10.28
C GLY A 64 18.74 -2.71 -10.48
N ASP A 65 18.58 -2.27 -11.71
CA ASP A 65 17.79 -1.08 -12.09
C ASP A 65 16.29 -1.12 -11.72
N PHE A 66 15.84 -2.18 -11.04
CA PHE A 66 14.41 -2.38 -10.69
C PHE A 66 13.86 -1.33 -9.73
N GLY A 67 14.63 -0.85 -8.76
CA GLY A 67 14.15 0.10 -7.76
C GLY A 67 14.17 1.57 -8.19
N THR A 68 14.62 1.87 -9.40
CA THR A 68 14.95 3.23 -9.84
C THR A 68 14.08 3.70 -10.99
N LYS A 69 14.66 4.55 -11.85
CA LYS A 69 14.06 5.07 -13.07
C LYS A 69 13.52 3.98 -14.01
N GLN A 70 14.04 2.74 -13.95
CA GLN A 70 13.56 1.66 -14.80
C GLN A 70 12.13 1.20 -14.40
N ALA A 71 11.85 1.01 -13.11
CA ALA A 71 10.51 0.65 -12.66
C ALA A 71 9.46 1.69 -13.07
N LEU A 72 9.84 2.97 -13.08
CA LEU A 72 8.96 4.05 -13.55
C LEU A 72 8.78 4.04 -15.07
N LYS A 73 9.84 3.71 -15.83
CA LYS A 73 9.75 3.57 -17.29
C LYS A 73 8.90 2.38 -17.71
N ASP A 74 8.98 1.29 -16.96
CA ASP A 74 8.28 0.04 -17.24
C ASP A 74 6.83 0.05 -16.71
N ALA A 75 6.41 1.07 -15.97
CA ALA A 75 5.02 1.20 -15.53
C ALA A 75 4.05 1.17 -16.72
N ASP A 76 2.96 0.41 -16.59
CA ASP A 76 1.97 0.25 -17.66
C ASP A 76 1.28 1.57 -18.02
N ILE A 77 1.02 2.40 -17.01
CA ILE A 77 0.42 3.72 -17.17
C ILE A 77 1.05 4.74 -16.23
N VAL A 78 0.99 6.02 -16.63
CA VAL A 78 1.25 7.17 -15.76
C VAL A 78 0.02 8.07 -15.81
N VAL A 79 -0.52 8.37 -14.66
CA VAL A 79 -1.79 9.10 -14.54
C VAL A 79 -1.70 10.17 -13.46
N ARG A 80 -2.39 11.30 -13.70
CA ARG A 80 -2.77 12.22 -12.63
C ARG A 80 -4.12 11.76 -12.11
N VAL A 81 -4.22 11.58 -10.82
CA VAL A 81 -5.43 11.09 -10.16
C VAL A 81 -5.82 12.00 -9.02
N LYS A 82 -7.10 11.99 -8.67
CA LYS A 82 -7.61 12.58 -7.46
C LYS A 82 -8.18 11.49 -6.57
N LYS A 83 -7.77 11.46 -5.28
CA LYS A 83 -8.39 10.54 -4.33
C LYS A 83 -9.83 10.93 -4.09
N GLU A 84 -10.74 10.02 -4.39
CA GLU A 84 -12.17 10.17 -4.17
C GLU A 84 -12.73 8.93 -3.49
N GLY A 85 -13.17 9.07 -2.27
CA GLY A 85 -13.74 7.97 -1.49
C GLY A 85 -12.82 7.38 -0.44
N VAL A 86 -13.38 6.50 0.38
CA VAL A 86 -12.72 5.93 1.55
C VAL A 86 -11.84 4.75 1.13
N SER A 87 -10.57 4.79 1.52
CA SER A 87 -9.65 3.66 1.36
C SER A 87 -10.12 2.49 2.22
N THR A 88 -10.02 1.28 1.68
CA THR A 88 -10.30 0.03 2.40
C THR A 88 -9.02 -0.76 2.57
N TYR A 89 -8.84 -1.41 3.72
CA TYR A 89 -7.68 -2.24 3.97
C TYR A 89 -7.97 -3.68 3.57
N ARG A 90 -7.25 -4.20 2.57
CA ARG A 90 -7.43 -5.57 2.07
C ARG A 90 -6.08 -6.19 1.73
N TYR A 91 -5.89 -7.47 2.08
CA TYR A 91 -4.69 -8.24 1.70
C TYR A 91 -3.37 -7.55 2.06
N LYS A 92 -3.31 -6.93 3.24
CA LYS A 92 -2.13 -6.19 3.72
C LYS A 92 -1.77 -4.95 2.87
N ALA A 93 -2.75 -4.33 2.22
CA ALA A 93 -2.59 -3.10 1.47
C ALA A 93 -3.84 -2.22 1.61
N PHE A 94 -3.68 -0.92 1.49
CA PHE A 94 -4.82 -0.03 1.29
C PHE A 94 -5.25 -0.09 -0.17
N VAL A 95 -6.54 -0.28 -0.39
CA VAL A 95 -7.18 -0.14 -1.71
C VAL A 95 -7.87 1.20 -1.71
N THR A 96 -7.33 2.11 -2.50
CA THR A 96 -7.77 3.50 -2.56
C THR A 96 -8.45 3.76 -3.88
N PRO A 97 -9.74 4.14 -3.86
CA PRO A 97 -10.45 4.57 -5.06
C PRO A 97 -9.97 5.96 -5.45
N VAL A 98 -9.56 6.09 -6.72
CA VAL A 98 -9.11 7.35 -7.29
C VAL A 98 -9.79 7.62 -8.63
N ARG A 99 -10.07 8.89 -8.91
CA ARG A 99 -10.51 9.34 -10.23
C ARG A 99 -9.30 9.69 -11.07
N VAL A 100 -9.21 9.16 -12.27
CA VAL A 100 -8.19 9.55 -13.24
C VAL A 100 -8.56 10.92 -13.80
N VAL A 101 -7.81 11.94 -13.45
CA VAL A 101 -7.99 13.32 -13.93
C VAL A 101 -7.36 13.48 -15.30
N GLU A 102 -6.19 12.85 -15.52
CA GLU A 102 -5.44 12.93 -16.76
C GLU A 102 -4.60 11.66 -16.97
N VAL A 103 -4.55 11.19 -18.21
CA VAL A 103 -3.66 10.09 -18.61
C VAL A 103 -2.42 10.70 -19.27
N LEU A 104 -1.29 10.69 -18.53
CA LEU A 104 -0.01 11.22 -19.00
C LEU A 104 0.69 10.22 -19.92
N ARG A 105 0.53 8.92 -19.65
CA ARG A 105 1.05 7.83 -20.47
C ARG A 105 0.16 6.59 -20.32
N GLY A 106 -0.15 5.91 -21.44
CA GLY A 106 -0.90 4.65 -21.46
C GLY A 106 -2.26 4.75 -22.12
N ASP A 107 -3.26 4.05 -21.58
CA ASP A 107 -4.59 3.96 -22.18
C ASP A 107 -5.45 5.20 -21.88
N ALA A 108 -5.64 6.06 -22.87
CA ALA A 108 -6.45 7.28 -22.75
C ALA A 108 -7.93 7.01 -22.36
N GLN A 109 -8.42 5.78 -22.54
CA GLN A 109 -9.79 5.43 -22.15
C GLN A 109 -10.01 5.41 -20.63
N LEU A 110 -8.92 5.44 -19.84
CA LEU A 110 -9.00 5.52 -18.39
C LEU A 110 -9.36 6.92 -17.87
N GLN A 111 -9.25 7.96 -18.70
CA GLN A 111 -9.58 9.31 -18.29
C GLN A 111 -11.02 9.41 -17.78
N ASP A 112 -11.22 10.15 -16.71
CA ASP A 112 -12.48 10.34 -15.97
C ASP A 112 -13.06 9.06 -15.33
N LEU A 113 -12.37 7.92 -15.42
CA LEU A 113 -12.78 6.70 -14.74
C LEU A 113 -12.33 6.66 -13.28
N MET A 114 -13.12 5.95 -12.48
CA MET A 114 -12.68 5.51 -11.15
C MET A 114 -11.90 4.21 -11.28
N ILE A 115 -10.74 4.17 -10.66
CA ILE A 115 -9.90 2.98 -10.57
C ILE A 115 -9.53 2.70 -9.11
N ASP A 116 -9.31 1.43 -8.80
CA ASP A 116 -8.81 1.01 -7.48
C ASP A 116 -7.28 0.87 -7.54
N VAL A 117 -6.59 1.56 -6.63
CA VAL A 117 -5.12 1.51 -6.51
C VAL A 117 -4.74 0.84 -5.20
N TYR A 118 -3.90 -0.19 -5.28
CA TYR A 118 -3.26 -0.80 -4.14
C TYR A 118 -2.05 0.03 -3.71
N GLU A 119 -2.17 0.67 -2.56
CA GLU A 119 -1.05 1.35 -1.92
C GLU A 119 -0.30 0.33 -1.07
N PRO A 120 1.02 0.18 -1.24
CA PRO A 120 1.81 -0.84 -0.54
C PRO A 120 2.12 -0.43 0.90
N VAL A 121 1.11 -0.02 1.62
CA VAL A 121 1.17 0.30 3.04
C VAL A 121 0.46 -0.81 3.79
N SER A 122 1.21 -1.61 4.56
CA SER A 122 0.68 -2.74 5.30
C SER A 122 0.65 -2.47 6.80
N LEU A 123 -0.37 -3.03 7.44
CA LEU A 123 -0.48 -3.08 8.88
C LEU A 123 -0.01 -4.46 9.35
N ASN A 124 1.02 -4.50 10.15
CA ASN A 124 1.49 -5.72 10.78
C ASN A 124 1.37 -5.58 12.30
N GLU A 125 1.17 -6.68 12.99
CA GLU A 125 1.21 -6.76 14.43
C GLU A 125 2.33 -7.71 14.84
N TRP A 126 3.28 -7.22 15.64
CA TRP A 126 4.35 -8.01 16.19
C TRP A 126 4.44 -7.72 17.70
N ASP A 127 4.33 -8.76 18.53
CA ASP A 127 4.36 -8.68 19.99
C ASP A 127 3.40 -7.62 20.58
N GLY A 128 2.21 -7.48 19.98
CA GLY A 128 1.21 -6.51 20.39
C GLY A 128 1.49 -5.08 19.94
N VAL A 129 2.58 -4.84 19.22
CA VAL A 129 2.87 -3.56 18.57
C VAL A 129 2.32 -3.57 17.15
N LYS A 130 1.49 -2.60 16.84
CA LYS A 130 0.98 -2.41 15.48
C LYS A 130 1.98 -1.59 14.68
N ILE A 131 2.45 -2.17 13.61
CA ILE A 131 3.47 -1.58 12.76
C ILE A 131 2.82 -1.24 11.42
N LEU A 132 2.76 0.04 11.09
CA LEU A 132 2.52 0.49 9.73
C LEU A 132 3.85 0.42 9.00
N LEU A 133 4.01 -0.59 8.20
CA LEU A 133 5.13 -0.66 7.29
C LEU A 133 4.64 -0.16 5.93
N ALA A 134 5.32 0.83 5.38
CA ALA A 134 5.40 0.90 3.94
C ALA A 134 5.93 -0.47 3.52
N ALA A 135 5.07 -1.31 2.97
CA ALA A 135 5.23 -2.76 2.98
C ALA A 135 6.35 -3.24 2.09
N ASP A 136 6.96 -2.36 1.34
CA ASP A 136 8.00 -2.68 0.38
C ASP A 136 9.21 -1.76 0.59
N ALA A 137 10.39 -2.37 0.57
CA ALA A 137 11.67 -1.68 0.61
C ALA A 137 11.82 -0.55 -0.42
N TYR A 138 11.00 -0.57 -1.46
CA TYR A 138 10.99 0.42 -2.53
C TYR A 138 10.09 1.63 -2.29
N GLN A 139 9.28 1.59 -1.25
CA GLN A 139 8.35 2.67 -0.93
C GLN A 139 8.49 3.15 0.51
N PHE A 140 9.70 3.07 1.03
CA PHE A 140 10.05 3.58 2.35
C PHE A 140 9.54 4.99 2.57
N GLY A 141 8.93 5.19 3.71
CA GLY A 141 8.44 6.49 4.15
C GLY A 141 7.18 6.98 3.46
N SER A 142 6.69 6.30 2.41
CA SER A 142 5.45 6.70 1.75
C SER A 142 4.24 6.51 2.66
N THR A 143 3.39 7.52 2.74
CA THR A 143 2.14 7.52 3.50
C THR A 143 0.95 7.18 2.59
N PRO A 144 -0.24 6.85 3.11
CA PRO A 144 -1.44 6.74 2.30
C PRO A 144 -1.79 8.05 1.61
N MET A 145 -2.41 7.98 0.43
CA MET A 145 -2.93 9.16 -0.26
C MET A 145 -3.96 9.93 0.58
N HIS A 146 -3.92 11.26 0.52
CA HIS A 146 -4.81 12.14 1.26
C HIS A 146 -6.10 12.40 0.50
N GLU A 147 -7.20 12.61 1.22
CA GLU A 147 -8.50 12.89 0.60
C GLU A 147 -8.51 14.23 -0.14
N ASN A 148 -9.09 14.21 -1.34
CA ASN A 148 -9.21 15.36 -2.24
C ASN A 148 -7.90 15.92 -2.80
N GLU A 149 -6.76 15.30 -2.49
CA GLU A 149 -5.48 15.63 -3.09
C GLU A 149 -5.28 14.96 -4.44
N GLU A 150 -4.46 15.57 -5.28
CA GLU A 150 -4.08 15.05 -6.58
C GLU A 150 -2.66 14.48 -6.55
N TYR A 151 -2.48 13.35 -7.21
CA TYR A 151 -1.20 12.64 -7.29
C TYR A 151 -0.86 12.27 -8.72
N VAL A 152 0.42 12.27 -9.03
CA VAL A 152 0.97 11.57 -10.18
C VAL A 152 1.35 10.16 -9.73
N LEU A 153 0.76 9.16 -10.39
CA LEU A 153 0.99 7.75 -10.11
C LEU A 153 1.58 7.03 -11.31
N PHE A 154 2.60 6.23 -11.04
CA PHE A 154 3.14 5.24 -11.96
C PHE A 154 2.57 3.88 -11.57
N LEU A 155 1.76 3.30 -12.43
CA LEU A 155 0.94 2.14 -12.08
C LEU A 155 1.22 0.95 -13.00
N ASN A 156 1.21 -0.23 -12.40
CA ASN A 156 1.20 -1.51 -13.09
C ASN A 156 -0.15 -2.19 -12.91
N ARG A 157 -0.62 -2.90 -13.93
CA ARG A 157 -1.84 -3.68 -13.81
C ARG A 157 -1.63 -4.82 -12.81
N ALA A 158 -2.43 -4.87 -11.77
CA ALA A 158 -2.40 -5.98 -10.84
C ALA A 158 -2.77 -7.28 -11.58
N PRO A 159 -2.11 -8.42 -11.28
CA PRO A 159 -2.53 -9.70 -11.82
C PRO A 159 -4.00 -9.93 -11.50
N SER A 160 -4.87 -9.96 -12.52
CA SER A 160 -6.29 -10.20 -12.31
C SER A 160 -6.50 -11.59 -11.74
N ASN A 161 -7.02 -11.68 -10.55
CA ASN A 161 -7.51 -12.91 -9.97
C ASN A 161 -8.93 -12.68 -9.44
N ARG A 162 -9.64 -13.77 -9.13
CA ARG A 162 -11.02 -13.69 -8.64
C ARG A 162 -11.19 -12.90 -7.35
N VAL A 163 -10.11 -12.60 -6.68
CA VAL A 163 -10.09 -11.97 -5.35
C VAL A 163 -9.80 -10.47 -5.45
N VAL A 164 -8.91 -10.07 -6.36
CA VAL A 164 -8.42 -8.70 -6.48
C VAL A 164 -9.22 -7.87 -7.49
N GLY A 165 -9.87 -8.53 -8.48
CA GLY A 165 -10.56 -7.81 -9.55
C GLY A 165 -9.61 -7.08 -10.50
N ASP A 166 -10.11 -6.07 -11.19
CA ASP A 166 -9.32 -5.18 -12.03
C ASP A 166 -8.82 -4.00 -11.17
N ALA A 167 -7.59 -4.13 -10.69
CA ALA A 167 -6.97 -3.11 -9.85
C ALA A 167 -5.56 -2.79 -10.35
N TRP A 168 -5.01 -1.69 -9.84
CA TRP A 168 -3.68 -1.19 -10.18
C TRP A 168 -2.79 -1.23 -8.95
N THR A 169 -1.51 -1.47 -9.14
CA THR A 169 -0.48 -1.40 -8.09
C THR A 169 0.50 -0.28 -8.41
N ILE A 170 0.96 0.42 -7.38
CA ILE A 170 2.00 1.44 -7.55
C ILE A 170 3.32 0.75 -7.93
N ALA A 171 4.05 1.31 -8.88
CA ALA A 171 5.35 0.78 -9.31
C ALA A 171 6.36 0.79 -8.15
N LEU A 172 7.33 -0.13 -8.19
CA LEU A 172 8.32 -0.32 -7.12
C LEU A 172 9.39 0.78 -7.13
N SER A 173 8.99 1.99 -6.73
CA SER A 173 9.88 3.15 -6.60
C SER A 173 9.32 4.13 -5.57
N PRO A 174 10.15 4.78 -4.74
CA PRO A 174 9.70 5.83 -3.85
C PRO A 174 9.10 7.03 -4.59
N TYR A 175 9.43 7.19 -5.87
CA TYR A 175 8.93 8.25 -6.74
C TYR A 175 7.70 7.84 -7.57
N ALA A 176 7.14 6.67 -7.32
CA ALA A 176 5.99 6.18 -8.11
C ALA A 176 4.65 6.78 -7.65
N LYS A 177 4.64 7.49 -6.54
CA LYS A 177 3.52 8.28 -6.03
C LYS A 177 4.05 9.63 -5.56
N MET A 178 3.61 10.69 -6.18
CA MET A 178 4.02 12.07 -5.85
C MET A 178 2.80 12.99 -5.91
N PRO A 179 2.71 14.01 -5.04
CA PRO A 179 1.72 15.06 -5.20
C PRO A 179 1.82 15.70 -6.59
N ALA A 180 0.67 16.02 -7.19
CA ALA A 180 0.63 16.52 -8.57
C ALA A 180 1.17 17.94 -8.71
N ASP A 181 1.19 18.74 -7.64
CA ASP A 181 1.81 20.07 -7.57
C ASP A 181 3.34 20.03 -7.47
N GLY A 182 3.91 18.84 -7.24
CA GLY A 182 5.35 18.64 -7.16
C GLY A 182 5.99 19.03 -5.82
N ASP A 183 5.19 19.44 -4.83
CA ASP A 183 5.66 19.90 -3.52
C ASP A 183 5.24 18.93 -2.39
N PRO A 184 5.87 17.76 -2.27
CA PRO A 184 5.52 16.80 -1.23
C PRO A 184 5.80 17.34 0.17
N VAL A 185 4.83 17.16 1.06
CA VAL A 185 5.01 17.44 2.48
C VAL A 185 5.80 16.32 3.12
N CYS A 186 7.00 16.64 3.61
CA CYS A 186 7.89 15.67 4.24
C CYS A 186 7.97 15.92 5.75
N ILE A 187 7.92 14.84 6.53
CA ILE A 187 8.18 14.86 7.97
C ILE A 187 9.48 14.12 8.22
N VAL A 188 10.39 14.76 8.99
CA VAL A 188 11.62 14.09 9.42
C VAL A 188 11.38 13.31 10.71
N HIS A 189 11.73 12.04 10.67
CA HIS A 189 11.59 11.14 11.80
C HIS A 189 12.77 10.19 11.91
N ALA A 190 13.65 10.46 12.86
CA ALA A 190 14.84 9.65 13.09
C ALA A 190 14.50 8.37 13.86
N GLY A 191 14.52 7.25 13.15
CA GLY A 191 14.44 5.90 13.72
C GLY A 191 13.07 5.23 13.69
N VAL A 192 13.11 3.91 13.64
CA VAL A 192 11.93 3.01 13.56
C VAL A 192 11.13 2.97 14.87
N GLU A 193 11.66 3.51 15.95
CA GLU A 193 11.12 3.30 17.30
C GLU A 193 10.06 4.30 17.74
N ALA A 194 9.81 5.34 16.99
CA ALA A 194 8.80 6.29 17.40
C ALA A 194 7.44 5.92 16.83
N ASN A 195 6.49 5.78 17.72
CA ASN A 195 5.12 5.51 17.41
C ASN A 195 4.46 6.81 16.88
N MET A 196 3.94 6.76 15.67
CA MET A 196 3.17 7.85 15.07
C MET A 196 1.69 7.45 15.02
N ILE A 197 0.81 8.40 15.24
CA ILE A 197 -0.63 8.21 15.07
C ILE A 197 -0.95 8.38 13.59
N LEU A 198 -1.85 7.59 13.02
CA LEU A 198 -2.21 7.66 11.60
C LEU A 198 -2.61 9.08 11.16
N ARG A 199 -3.24 9.84 12.05
CA ARG A 199 -3.57 11.25 11.79
C ARG A 199 -2.34 12.10 11.46
N ASN A 200 -1.22 11.89 12.15
CA ASN A 200 0.01 12.63 11.87
C ASN A 200 0.65 12.17 10.55
N LEU A 201 0.43 10.90 10.17
CA LEU A 201 0.86 10.36 8.88
C LEU A 201 0.02 10.92 7.73
N SER A 202 -1.25 11.24 7.98
CA SER A 202 -2.13 11.83 6.98
C SER A 202 -1.88 13.33 6.71
N GLU A 203 -0.89 13.92 7.35
CA GLU A 203 -0.43 15.29 7.10
C GLU A 203 0.85 15.35 6.26
N ALA A 204 1.43 14.18 5.92
CA ALA A 204 2.66 14.08 5.15
C ALA A 204 2.53 13.10 4.00
N ASP A 205 3.22 13.38 2.90
CA ASP A 205 3.36 12.48 1.75
C ASP A 205 4.53 11.52 1.92
N LEU A 206 5.53 11.93 2.69
CA LEU A 206 6.73 11.16 2.96
C LEU A 206 7.23 11.38 4.39
N ILE A 207 7.72 10.31 5.00
CA ILE A 207 8.49 10.34 6.23
C ILE A 207 9.94 10.03 5.88
N ALA A 208 10.85 10.96 6.16
CA ALA A 208 12.27 10.83 5.90
C ALA A 208 13.06 10.57 7.21
N GLU A 209 14.20 9.89 7.11
CA GLU A 209 15.07 9.63 8.27
C GLU A 209 15.81 10.89 8.74
N SER A 210 16.09 11.81 7.79
CA SER A 210 16.83 13.06 8.05
C SER A 210 16.44 14.17 7.07
N ASP A 211 16.86 15.40 7.38
CA ASP A 211 16.73 16.54 6.45
C ASP A 211 17.46 16.27 5.13
N ALA A 212 18.64 15.61 5.20
CA ALA A 212 19.39 15.25 3.99
C ALA A 212 18.63 14.24 3.10
N ASP A 213 17.91 13.29 3.72
CA ASP A 213 17.07 12.35 2.99
C ASP A 213 15.86 13.04 2.38
N THR A 214 15.29 14.03 3.08
CA THR A 214 14.24 14.90 2.52
C THR A 214 14.73 15.64 1.28
N GLU A 215 15.88 16.30 1.37
CA GLU A 215 16.47 17.00 0.22
C GLU A 215 16.75 16.06 -0.97
N ALA A 216 17.28 14.87 -0.68
CA ALA A 216 17.54 13.86 -1.70
C ALA A 216 16.25 13.38 -2.38
N TYR A 217 15.19 13.14 -1.59
CA TYR A 217 13.88 12.76 -2.14
C TYR A 217 13.28 13.87 -3.00
N LEU A 218 13.29 15.11 -2.55
CA LEU A 218 12.78 16.26 -3.30
C LEU A 218 13.52 16.45 -4.63
N ALA A 219 14.84 16.32 -4.60
CA ALA A 219 15.66 16.38 -5.82
C ALA A 219 15.31 15.24 -6.80
N GLY A 220 15.17 14.00 -6.27
CA GLY A 220 14.79 12.85 -7.08
C GLY A 220 13.39 12.94 -7.66
N SER A 221 12.42 13.44 -6.89
CA SER A 221 11.05 13.66 -7.36
C SER A 221 11.00 14.66 -8.51
N LYS A 222 11.70 15.78 -8.37
CA LYS A 222 11.82 16.79 -9.41
C LYS A 222 12.46 16.22 -10.70
N ASP A 223 13.54 15.47 -10.56
CA ASP A 223 14.21 14.78 -11.68
C ASP A 223 13.26 13.84 -12.43
N VAL A 224 12.38 13.14 -11.68
CA VAL A 224 11.38 12.25 -12.28
C VAL A 224 10.32 13.05 -13.02
N LEU A 225 9.73 14.07 -12.41
CA LEU A 225 8.73 14.93 -13.06
C LEU A 225 9.28 15.53 -14.35
N GLU A 226 10.48 16.10 -14.31
CA GLU A 226 11.17 16.65 -15.50
C GLU A 226 11.44 15.58 -16.57
N SER A 227 11.87 14.38 -16.15
CA SER A 227 12.20 13.27 -17.08
C SER A 227 10.99 12.75 -17.84
N PHE A 228 9.82 12.86 -17.28
CA PHE A 228 8.56 12.43 -17.89
C PHE A 228 7.78 13.61 -18.49
N ALA A 229 8.34 14.83 -18.49
CA ALA A 229 7.69 16.06 -18.96
C ALA A 229 6.29 16.27 -18.33
N ILE A 230 6.21 16.02 -17.04
CA ILE A 230 4.99 16.20 -16.23
C ILE A 230 5.08 17.63 -15.68
N GLU A 231 4.20 18.51 -16.17
CA GLU A 231 4.02 19.89 -15.70
C GLU A 231 2.86 20.01 -14.71
#